data_3c48a12031f3c5a455bc6e76fe7d93d9
#
_entry.id   3c48a12031f3c5a455bc6e76fe7d93d9
#
_cell.length_a   1.000
_cell.length_b   1.000
_cell.length_c   1.000
_cell.angle_alpha   90.00
_cell.angle_beta   90.00
_cell.angle_gamma   90.00
#
_symmetry.space_group_name_H-M   'P 1'
#
loop_
_entity.id
_entity.type
_entity.pdbx_description
1 polymer ?
#
loop_
_entity_poly.entity_id
_entity_poly.type
_entity_poly.pdbx_seq_one_letter_code
_entity_poly.pdbx_strand_id
1 'polypeptide(L)'
;MNKPFYGWVVVGCAFLVLFLTYGVQYSFGVFVPPMLDDLGWQRASLGGAFSLYSMVYMGFSLVSGRLTDTLGPRRVIGLGGVMLGLGIMATSQVSAQWQMYLSYGIIAALGMSTAYIPCNMTVVRWFQRQRGLALGIASCGASCGILVVPTLSSYLITLTDWRTSLLILGASMFLLIILAARFMVRDPELLGLETDGKELSTTHEQLGKDEPLHEATGWTLTEARSTFSFWLFLLTFAAILLTTTIPFVHVPVFARDMGLSAIGGSMAVSICGLFALIGSISLGTLSDRIGPKWAVLLSLCVQLVAFLIFLVAKDMVALYLGAAAFGYFYGGIASLFPALVGDLFGRAHAGAIGGFIFGGAGILGAWGPAVVGYLRDVDGDYRRAFILCALMVACSIALFLVLPRPKRDT
;
A
#
# COMPACT_ATOMS: atom_id res chain seq x y z
N MET A 1 4.26 -8.20 35.83
CA MET A 1 3.48 -8.05 34.57
C MET A 1 4.50 -7.73 33.49
N ASN A 2 4.75 -8.66 32.55
CA ASN A 2 5.64 -8.40 31.43
C ASN A 2 5.04 -7.26 30.59
N LYS A 3 5.78 -6.15 30.47
CA LYS A 3 5.35 -5.06 29.59
C LYS A 3 5.23 -5.62 28.16
N PRO A 4 4.15 -5.31 27.42
CA PRO A 4 4.04 -5.76 26.03
C PRO A 4 5.23 -5.22 25.23
N PHE A 5 5.75 -6.05 24.34
CA PHE A 5 6.86 -5.68 23.46
C PHE A 5 6.53 -4.43 22.65
N TYR A 6 7.38 -3.40 22.75
CA TYR A 6 7.13 -2.11 22.14
C TYR A 6 6.92 -2.16 20.61
N GLY A 7 7.45 -3.19 19.95
CA GLY A 7 7.21 -3.43 18.52
C GLY A 7 5.72 -3.48 18.16
N TRP A 8 4.84 -3.97 19.06
CA TRP A 8 3.40 -3.96 18.83
C TRP A 8 2.79 -2.55 18.88
N VAL A 9 3.39 -1.62 19.62
CA VAL A 9 3.01 -0.20 19.57
C VAL A 9 3.34 0.38 18.20
N VAL A 10 4.52 0.05 17.66
CA VAL A 10 4.92 0.45 16.30
C VAL A 10 3.94 -0.11 15.26
N VAL A 11 3.52 -1.37 15.38
CA VAL A 11 2.52 -1.99 14.50
C VAL A 11 1.17 -1.26 14.60
N GLY A 12 0.70 -0.95 15.81
CA GLY A 12 -0.55 -0.21 16.03
C GLY A 12 -0.51 1.21 15.41
N CYS A 13 0.63 1.89 15.53
CA CYS A 13 0.83 3.19 14.90
C CYS A 13 0.87 3.08 13.36
N ALA A 14 1.55 2.07 12.82
CA ALA A 14 1.58 1.81 11.38
C ALA A 14 0.16 1.50 10.85
N PHE A 15 -0.60 0.65 11.56
CA PHE A 15 -2.01 0.39 11.25
C PHE A 15 -2.82 1.69 11.18
N LEU A 16 -2.72 2.55 12.21
CA LEU A 16 -3.49 3.80 12.26
C LEU A 16 -3.11 4.75 11.11
N VAL A 17 -1.82 4.92 10.83
CA VAL A 17 -1.35 5.76 9.72
C VAL A 17 -1.87 5.22 8.38
N LEU A 18 -1.77 3.92 8.13
CA LEU A 18 -2.26 3.30 6.90
C LEU A 18 -3.80 3.35 6.79
N PHE A 19 -4.51 3.17 7.91
CA PHE A 19 -5.96 3.33 7.97
C PHE A 19 -6.41 4.72 7.51
N LEU A 20 -5.81 5.76 8.07
CA LEU A 20 -6.16 7.14 7.76
C LEU A 20 -5.80 7.49 6.31
N THR A 21 -4.58 7.20 5.89
CA THR A 21 -4.05 7.63 4.58
C THR A 21 -4.74 6.94 3.43
N TYR A 22 -4.87 5.61 3.46
CA TYR A 22 -5.59 4.86 2.43
C TYR A 22 -7.10 5.12 2.48
N GLY A 23 -7.66 5.27 3.68
CA GLY A 23 -9.06 5.61 3.83
C GLY A 23 -9.45 6.89 3.09
N VAL A 24 -8.70 7.98 3.30
CA VAL A 24 -8.98 9.25 2.62
C VAL A 24 -8.66 9.18 1.13
N GLN A 25 -7.60 8.51 0.72
CA GLN A 25 -7.28 8.31 -0.70
C GLN A 25 -8.45 7.67 -1.46
N TYR A 26 -9.01 6.59 -0.93
CA TYR A 26 -10.12 5.87 -1.57
C TYR A 26 -11.49 6.55 -1.35
N SER A 27 -11.58 7.51 -0.44
CA SER A 27 -12.77 8.36 -0.28
C SER A 27 -12.89 9.44 -1.37
N PHE A 28 -11.83 9.70 -2.16
CA PHE A 28 -11.85 10.75 -3.18
C PHE A 28 -13.07 10.66 -4.10
N GLY A 29 -13.43 9.46 -4.55
CA GLY A 29 -14.60 9.21 -5.41
C GLY A 29 -15.93 9.65 -4.79
N VAL A 30 -16.04 9.65 -3.46
CA VAL A 30 -17.24 10.07 -2.72
C VAL A 30 -17.39 11.60 -2.77
N PHE A 31 -16.28 12.34 -2.83
CA PHE A 31 -16.27 13.80 -2.91
C PHE A 31 -16.47 14.34 -4.33
N VAL A 32 -16.25 13.52 -5.37
CA VAL A 32 -16.35 13.97 -6.77
C VAL A 32 -17.74 14.54 -7.12
N PRO A 33 -18.87 13.84 -6.87
CA PRO A 33 -20.19 14.38 -7.23
C PRO A 33 -20.49 15.74 -6.59
N PRO A 34 -20.42 15.92 -5.25
CA PRO A 34 -20.74 17.21 -4.64
C PRO A 34 -19.76 18.33 -5.05
N MET A 35 -18.51 18.01 -5.37
CA MET A 35 -17.58 19.00 -5.92
C MET A 35 -17.96 19.46 -7.32
N LEU A 36 -18.42 18.53 -8.17
CA LEU A 36 -18.86 18.88 -9.53
C LEU A 36 -20.10 19.77 -9.49
N ASP A 37 -21.04 19.48 -8.59
CA ASP A 37 -22.28 20.23 -8.44
C ASP A 37 -22.03 21.65 -7.90
N ASP A 38 -21.09 21.82 -6.94
CA ASP A 38 -20.78 23.11 -6.33
C ASP A 38 -19.88 23.99 -7.21
N LEU A 39 -18.86 23.39 -7.85
CA LEU A 39 -17.81 24.12 -8.58
C LEU A 39 -18.10 24.26 -10.09
N GLY A 40 -19.04 23.49 -10.61
CA GLY A 40 -19.37 23.48 -12.05
C GLY A 40 -18.25 22.96 -12.95
N TRP A 41 -17.31 22.16 -12.39
CA TRP A 41 -16.14 21.64 -13.11
C TRP A 41 -16.51 20.39 -13.93
N GLN A 42 -15.63 20.05 -14.86
CA GLN A 42 -15.74 18.80 -15.61
C GLN A 42 -15.11 17.65 -14.80
N ARG A 43 -15.66 16.44 -14.96
CA ARG A 43 -15.09 15.21 -14.36
C ARG A 43 -13.63 14.99 -14.72
N ALA A 44 -13.21 15.37 -15.93
CA ALA A 44 -11.85 15.26 -16.39
C ALA A 44 -10.87 16.09 -15.53
N SER A 45 -11.26 17.26 -15.02
CA SER A 45 -10.42 18.07 -14.15
C SER A 45 -10.11 17.40 -12.83
N LEU A 46 -11.12 16.80 -12.17
CA LEU A 46 -10.93 16.05 -10.92
C LEU A 46 -10.16 14.75 -11.15
N GLY A 47 -10.44 14.05 -12.26
CA GLY A 47 -9.68 12.87 -12.67
C GLY A 47 -8.21 13.18 -12.91
N GLY A 48 -7.91 14.32 -13.56
CA GLY A 48 -6.54 14.81 -13.75
C GLY A 48 -5.81 15.10 -12.45
N ALA A 49 -6.50 15.70 -11.46
CA ALA A 49 -5.93 15.94 -10.13
C ALA A 49 -5.60 14.62 -9.40
N PHE A 50 -6.47 13.60 -9.51
CA PHE A 50 -6.20 12.27 -8.95
C PHE A 50 -5.05 11.54 -9.67
N SER A 51 -4.94 11.71 -10.98
CA SER A 51 -3.82 11.16 -11.75
C SER A 51 -2.49 11.80 -11.33
N LEU A 52 -2.46 13.13 -11.18
CA LEU A 52 -1.27 13.84 -10.67
C LEU A 52 -0.93 13.38 -9.26
N TYR A 53 -1.94 13.26 -8.37
CA TYR A 53 -1.75 12.71 -7.03
C TYR A 53 -1.07 11.33 -7.07
N SER A 54 -1.55 10.43 -7.90
CA SER A 54 -1.00 9.08 -8.01
C SER A 54 0.45 9.08 -8.52
N MET A 55 0.76 9.93 -9.52
CA MET A 55 2.12 10.08 -10.05
C MET A 55 3.09 10.64 -9.01
N VAL A 56 2.69 11.70 -8.29
CA VAL A 56 3.51 12.31 -7.25
C VAL A 56 3.70 11.35 -6.08
N TYR A 57 2.64 10.67 -5.64
CA TYR A 57 2.69 9.66 -4.58
C TYR A 57 3.69 8.56 -4.91
N MET A 58 3.57 7.93 -6.09
CA MET A 58 4.46 6.84 -6.49
C MET A 58 5.88 7.34 -6.72
N GLY A 59 6.05 8.48 -7.41
CA GLY A 59 7.36 9.07 -7.68
C GLY A 59 8.10 9.45 -6.41
N PHE A 60 7.44 10.09 -5.44
CA PHE A 60 8.09 10.48 -4.21
C PHE A 60 8.30 9.32 -3.22
N SER A 61 7.62 8.20 -3.40
CA SER A 61 7.89 6.97 -2.63
C SER A 61 9.33 6.46 -2.82
N LEU A 62 9.94 6.74 -3.99
CA LEU A 62 11.37 6.48 -4.26
C LEU A 62 12.28 7.21 -3.26
N VAL A 63 11.89 8.41 -2.84
CA VAL A 63 12.67 9.28 -1.95
C VAL A 63 12.29 9.06 -0.49
N SER A 64 11.00 8.90 -0.19
CA SER A 64 10.50 8.78 1.19
C SER A 64 11.08 7.58 1.93
N GLY A 65 11.33 6.47 1.24
CA GLY A 65 12.00 5.30 1.81
C GLY A 65 13.43 5.63 2.25
N ARG A 66 14.22 6.31 1.41
CA ARG A 66 15.57 6.74 1.75
C ARG A 66 15.57 7.77 2.89
N LEU A 67 14.63 8.71 2.87
CA LEU A 67 14.48 9.68 3.95
C LEU A 67 14.17 8.98 5.29
N THR A 68 13.40 7.89 5.27
CA THR A 68 13.11 7.09 6.46
C THR A 68 14.36 6.44 7.04
N ASP A 69 15.24 5.94 6.17
CA ASP A 69 16.49 5.33 6.60
C ASP A 69 17.48 6.36 7.16
N THR A 70 17.46 7.61 6.67
CA THR A 70 18.39 8.66 7.09
C THR A 70 17.85 9.51 8.25
N LEU A 71 16.62 10.04 8.14
CA LEU A 71 16.02 10.96 9.12
C LEU A 71 15.22 10.25 10.21
N GLY A 72 14.93 8.95 10.00
CA GLY A 72 14.08 8.13 10.85
C GLY A 72 12.58 8.28 10.57
N PRO A 73 11.78 7.24 10.89
CA PRO A 73 10.34 7.17 10.57
C PRO A 73 9.54 8.26 11.27
N ARG A 74 9.88 8.61 12.51
CA ARG A 74 9.17 9.64 13.30
C ARG A 74 9.10 10.99 12.57
N ARG A 75 10.22 11.45 11.98
CA ARG A 75 10.27 12.74 11.28
C ARG A 75 9.55 12.65 9.93
N VAL A 76 9.80 11.57 9.18
CA VAL A 76 9.25 11.41 7.83
C VAL A 76 7.73 11.24 7.86
N ILE A 77 7.20 10.36 8.71
CA ILE A 77 5.76 10.15 8.86
C ILE A 77 5.10 11.40 9.45
N GLY A 78 5.75 12.06 10.43
CA GLY A 78 5.23 13.30 11.02
C GLY A 78 5.10 14.44 10.00
N LEU A 79 6.16 14.70 9.21
CA LEU A 79 6.11 15.67 8.12
C LEU A 79 5.07 15.30 7.05
N GLY A 80 4.97 14.01 6.74
CA GLY A 80 3.94 13.50 5.83
C GLY A 80 2.53 13.74 6.35
N GLY A 81 2.29 13.53 7.64
CA GLY A 81 1.00 13.84 8.29
C GLY A 81 0.64 15.32 8.22
N VAL A 82 1.64 16.21 8.41
CA VAL A 82 1.46 17.65 8.22
C VAL A 82 1.08 17.96 6.77
N MET A 83 1.83 17.46 5.79
CA MET A 83 1.57 17.74 4.38
C MET A 83 0.23 17.18 3.92
N LEU A 84 -0.09 15.93 4.29
CA LEU A 84 -1.35 15.28 3.93
C LEU A 84 -2.54 16.02 4.57
N GLY A 85 -2.48 16.27 5.87
CA GLY A 85 -3.54 16.98 6.59
C GLY A 85 -3.77 18.39 6.04
N LEU A 86 -2.70 19.19 5.87
CA LEU A 86 -2.80 20.53 5.30
C LEU A 86 -3.26 20.50 3.83
N GLY A 87 -2.78 19.54 3.03
CA GLY A 87 -3.22 19.36 1.64
C GLY A 87 -4.71 19.08 1.53
N ILE A 88 -5.25 18.18 2.36
CA ILE A 88 -6.69 17.87 2.41
C ILE A 88 -7.49 19.06 2.94
N MET A 89 -7.03 19.74 4.01
CA MET A 89 -7.68 20.95 4.51
C MET A 89 -7.67 22.06 3.46
N ALA A 90 -6.56 22.28 2.73
CA ALA A 90 -6.51 23.25 1.64
C ALA A 90 -7.45 22.88 0.50
N THR A 91 -7.62 21.57 0.22
CA THR A 91 -8.57 21.07 -0.79
C THR A 91 -10.02 21.44 -0.43
N SER A 92 -10.37 21.58 0.85
CA SER A 92 -11.70 22.03 1.26
C SER A 92 -12.02 23.48 0.86
N GLN A 93 -11.00 24.30 0.58
CA GLN A 93 -11.12 25.73 0.28
C GLN A 93 -10.95 26.05 -1.21
N VAL A 94 -10.86 25.03 -2.07
CA VAL A 94 -10.61 25.27 -3.50
C VAL A 94 -11.80 25.96 -4.17
N SER A 95 -11.48 26.93 -5.03
CA SER A 95 -12.41 27.64 -5.91
C SER A 95 -11.95 27.63 -7.38
N ALA A 96 -10.67 27.31 -7.62
CA ALA A 96 -10.07 27.22 -8.95
C ALA A 96 -9.38 25.85 -9.15
N GLN A 97 -9.37 25.34 -10.37
CA GLN A 97 -8.81 24.02 -10.70
C GLN A 97 -7.34 23.87 -10.31
N TRP A 98 -6.53 24.92 -10.54
CA TRP A 98 -5.09 24.87 -10.20
C TRP A 98 -4.86 24.68 -8.69
N GLN A 99 -5.75 25.19 -7.83
CA GLN A 99 -5.68 25.00 -6.38
C GLN A 99 -5.87 23.51 -6.02
N MET A 100 -6.80 22.83 -6.71
CA MET A 100 -7.04 21.40 -6.56
C MET A 100 -5.79 20.59 -6.96
N TYR A 101 -5.16 20.93 -8.09
CA TYR A 101 -3.91 20.28 -8.51
C TYR A 101 -2.78 20.50 -7.51
N LEU A 102 -2.68 21.69 -6.93
CA LEU A 102 -1.64 22.02 -5.95
C LEU A 102 -1.93 21.34 -4.60
N SER A 103 -3.13 21.51 -4.04
CA SER A 103 -3.45 21.06 -2.69
C SER A 103 -3.58 19.54 -2.61
N TYR A 104 -4.40 18.95 -3.48
CA TYR A 104 -4.61 17.50 -3.52
C TYR A 104 -3.54 16.80 -4.35
N GLY A 105 -3.33 17.23 -5.60
CA GLY A 105 -2.44 16.57 -6.55
C GLY A 105 -0.97 16.57 -6.14
N ILE A 106 -0.48 17.61 -5.45
CA ILE A 106 0.93 17.73 -5.06
C ILE A 106 1.08 17.62 -3.54
N ILE A 107 0.50 18.51 -2.73
CA ILE A 107 0.81 18.60 -1.31
C ILE A 107 0.31 17.35 -0.57
N ALA A 108 -0.95 16.95 -0.77
CA ALA A 108 -1.48 15.74 -0.15
C ALA A 108 -0.77 14.48 -0.65
N ALA A 109 -0.43 14.41 -1.95
CA ALA A 109 0.30 13.28 -2.53
C ALA A 109 1.71 13.10 -1.94
N LEU A 110 2.45 14.19 -1.73
CA LEU A 110 3.74 14.15 -1.03
C LEU A 110 3.59 13.62 0.39
N GLY A 111 2.53 14.03 1.11
CA GLY A 111 2.21 13.48 2.42
C GLY A 111 1.89 11.99 2.36
N MET A 112 1.08 11.54 1.40
CA MET A 112 0.73 10.13 1.22
C MET A 112 1.94 9.23 0.96
N SER A 113 2.93 9.70 0.21
CA SER A 113 4.14 8.95 -0.11
C SER A 113 4.97 8.53 1.11
N THR A 114 4.76 9.19 2.25
CA THR A 114 5.45 8.90 3.50
C THR A 114 4.71 7.89 4.40
N ALA A 115 3.62 7.29 3.93
CA ALA A 115 2.84 6.35 4.72
C ALA A 115 3.29 4.90 4.53
N TYR A 116 3.07 4.31 3.35
CA TYR A 116 3.21 2.87 3.16
C TYR A 116 4.64 2.36 3.42
N ILE A 117 5.63 2.90 2.72
CA ILE A 117 7.02 2.44 2.85
C ILE A 117 7.58 2.75 4.23
N PRO A 118 7.50 4.00 4.77
CA PRO A 118 8.02 4.29 6.09
C PRO A 118 7.41 3.44 7.21
N CYS A 119 6.09 3.21 7.20
CA CYS A 119 5.44 2.40 8.22
C CYS A 119 5.88 0.94 8.14
N ASN A 120 5.75 0.30 6.97
CA ASN A 120 6.04 -1.12 6.85
C ASN A 120 7.53 -1.44 7.00
N MET A 121 8.44 -0.59 6.49
CA MET A 121 9.87 -0.83 6.65
C MET A 121 10.32 -0.60 8.10
N THR A 122 9.63 0.26 8.87
CA THR A 122 9.87 0.35 10.31
C THR A 122 9.46 -0.96 10.99
N VAL A 123 8.29 -1.53 10.67
CA VAL A 123 7.86 -2.84 11.20
C VAL A 123 8.87 -3.95 10.85
N VAL A 124 9.42 -3.96 9.62
CA VAL A 124 10.48 -4.91 9.20
C VAL A 124 11.71 -4.86 10.12
N ARG A 125 12.04 -3.69 10.66
CA ARG A 125 13.20 -3.51 11.57
C ARG A 125 12.95 -4.09 12.97
N TRP A 126 11.68 -4.08 13.43
CA TRP A 126 11.29 -4.51 14.78
C TRP A 126 11.06 -6.02 14.90
N PHE A 127 10.68 -6.69 13.79
CA PHE A 127 10.30 -8.09 13.80
C PHE A 127 11.16 -8.93 12.84
N GLN A 128 11.57 -10.10 13.31
CA GLN A 128 12.26 -11.10 12.52
C GLN A 128 11.44 -12.40 12.43
N ARG A 129 11.06 -12.97 13.58
CA ARG A 129 10.33 -14.24 13.66
C ARG A 129 8.86 -14.11 13.30
N GLN A 130 8.20 -13.00 13.73
CA GLN A 130 6.77 -12.72 13.49
C GLN A 130 6.59 -11.56 12.50
N ARG A 131 7.54 -11.39 11.58
CA ARG A 131 7.54 -10.26 10.62
C ARG A 131 6.29 -10.24 9.76
N GLY A 132 5.88 -11.39 9.24
CA GLY A 132 4.71 -11.50 8.38
C GLY A 132 3.40 -11.19 9.11
N LEU A 133 3.22 -11.67 10.33
CA LEU A 133 2.08 -11.33 11.18
C LEU A 133 2.03 -9.84 11.49
N ALA A 134 3.16 -9.25 11.90
CA ALA A 134 3.26 -7.84 12.24
C ALA A 134 2.93 -6.94 11.04
N LEU A 135 3.48 -7.26 9.86
CA LEU A 135 3.17 -6.58 8.60
C LEU A 135 1.73 -6.81 8.15
N GLY A 136 1.19 -8.02 8.38
CA GLY A 136 -0.21 -8.34 8.11
C GLY A 136 -1.15 -7.43 8.90
N ILE A 137 -0.93 -7.28 10.20
CA ILE A 137 -1.72 -6.40 11.06
C ILE A 137 -1.54 -4.93 10.65
N ALA A 138 -0.31 -4.48 10.42
CA ALA A 138 -0.06 -3.10 9.99
C ALA A 138 -0.77 -2.79 8.66
N SER A 139 -0.61 -3.64 7.63
CA SER A 139 -1.20 -3.45 6.31
C SER A 139 -2.73 -3.61 6.30
N CYS A 140 -3.29 -4.38 7.26
CA CYS A 140 -4.73 -4.48 7.48
C CYS A 140 -5.36 -3.10 7.76
N GLY A 141 -4.59 -2.16 8.32
CA GLY A 141 -5.00 -0.77 8.48
C GLY A 141 -5.46 -0.14 7.16
N ALA A 142 -4.71 -0.34 6.07
CA ALA A 142 -5.09 0.18 4.76
C ALA A 142 -6.44 -0.39 4.29
N SER A 143 -6.64 -1.72 4.39
CA SER A 143 -7.89 -2.38 4.01
C SER A 143 -9.08 -1.93 4.86
N CYS A 144 -8.88 -1.79 6.19
CA CYS A 144 -9.89 -1.21 7.09
C CYS A 144 -10.22 0.24 6.71
N GLY A 145 -9.21 1.04 6.37
CA GLY A 145 -9.39 2.41 5.92
C GLY A 145 -10.25 2.51 4.66
N ILE A 146 -9.94 1.69 3.66
CA ILE A 146 -10.72 1.60 2.40
C ILE A 146 -12.18 1.22 2.66
N LEU A 147 -12.44 0.36 3.63
CA LEU A 147 -13.78 -0.10 3.95
C LEU A 147 -14.59 0.95 4.73
N VAL A 148 -13.97 1.60 5.72
CA VAL A 148 -14.67 2.43 6.71
C VAL A 148 -14.72 3.90 6.31
N VAL A 149 -13.60 4.48 5.87
CA VAL A 149 -13.50 5.94 5.70
C VAL A 149 -14.37 6.50 4.57
N PRO A 150 -14.53 5.83 3.39
CA PRO A 150 -15.46 6.31 2.37
C PRO A 150 -16.92 6.38 2.85
N THR A 151 -17.37 5.38 3.63
CA THR A 151 -18.70 5.35 4.23
C THR A 151 -18.86 6.48 5.26
N LEU A 152 -17.84 6.68 6.12
CA LEU A 152 -17.81 7.80 7.07
C LEU A 152 -17.82 9.15 6.35
N SER A 153 -17.07 9.28 5.26
CA SER A 153 -17.01 10.50 4.43
C SER A 153 -18.38 10.82 3.82
N SER A 154 -19.04 9.81 3.26
CA SER A 154 -20.40 9.96 2.73
C SER A 154 -21.38 10.44 3.81
N TYR A 155 -21.31 9.83 4.99
CA TYR A 155 -22.14 10.23 6.13
C TYR A 155 -21.86 11.67 6.59
N LEU A 156 -20.59 12.06 6.69
CA LEU A 156 -20.20 13.43 7.04
C LEU A 156 -20.72 14.45 6.02
N ILE A 157 -20.65 14.14 4.71
CA ILE A 157 -21.16 15.02 3.64
C ILE A 157 -22.67 15.21 3.80
N THR A 158 -23.44 14.20 4.21
CA THR A 158 -24.87 14.34 4.43
C THR A 158 -25.24 15.17 5.67
N LEU A 159 -24.37 15.16 6.68
CA LEU A 159 -24.57 15.95 7.93
C LEU A 159 -24.13 17.40 7.79
N THR A 160 -23.15 17.67 6.94
CA THR A 160 -22.56 19.00 6.78
C THR A 160 -22.55 19.40 5.30
N ASP A 161 -21.40 19.41 4.68
CA ASP A 161 -21.11 19.63 3.28
C ASP A 161 -19.73 19.01 2.96
N TRP A 162 -19.35 18.96 1.68
CA TRP A 162 -18.10 18.35 1.26
C TRP A 162 -16.87 19.13 1.75
N ARG A 163 -16.95 20.46 1.87
CA ARG A 163 -15.84 21.32 2.35
C ARG A 163 -15.55 21.07 3.82
N THR A 164 -16.59 21.14 4.65
CA THR A 164 -16.51 20.85 6.10
C THR A 164 -16.07 19.42 6.35
N SER A 165 -16.55 18.46 5.57
CA SER A 165 -16.13 17.05 5.68
C SER A 165 -14.65 16.86 5.39
N LEU A 166 -14.11 17.49 4.32
CA LEU A 166 -12.66 17.46 4.04
C LEU A 166 -11.84 18.17 5.12
N LEU A 167 -12.35 19.27 5.68
CA LEU A 167 -11.68 19.97 6.77
C LEU A 167 -11.55 19.07 8.00
N ILE A 168 -12.64 18.40 8.40
CA ILE A 168 -12.66 17.45 9.54
C ILE A 168 -11.68 16.29 9.27
N LEU A 169 -11.72 15.68 8.11
CA LEU A 169 -10.83 14.59 7.75
C LEU A 169 -9.37 15.03 7.71
N GLY A 170 -9.07 16.17 7.10
CA GLY A 170 -7.72 16.72 7.04
C GLY A 170 -7.15 17.05 8.42
N ALA A 171 -7.97 17.68 9.29
CA ALA A 171 -7.58 17.98 10.67
C ALA A 171 -7.36 16.70 11.49
N SER A 172 -8.22 15.69 11.33
CA SER A 172 -8.06 14.38 11.97
C SER A 172 -6.76 13.71 11.54
N MET A 173 -6.43 13.72 10.24
CA MET A 173 -5.18 13.17 9.72
C MET A 173 -3.96 13.91 10.26
N PHE A 174 -3.99 15.25 10.21
CA PHE A 174 -2.93 16.09 10.76
C PHE A 174 -2.63 15.71 12.22
N LEU A 175 -3.65 15.65 13.05
CA LEU A 175 -3.49 15.38 14.48
C LEU A 175 -3.06 13.94 14.76
N LEU A 176 -3.79 12.96 14.21
CA LEU A 176 -3.62 11.55 14.55
C LEU A 176 -2.33 10.96 13.95
N ILE A 177 -1.92 11.37 12.74
CA ILE A 177 -0.67 10.90 12.14
C ILE A 177 0.54 11.48 12.90
N ILE A 178 0.50 12.76 13.30
CA ILE A 178 1.58 13.35 14.10
C ILE A 178 1.68 12.65 15.46
N LEU A 179 0.53 12.36 16.09
CA LEU A 179 0.50 11.63 17.36
C LEU A 179 1.09 10.24 17.21
N ALA A 180 0.66 9.47 16.18
CA ALA A 180 1.20 8.14 15.88
C ALA A 180 2.70 8.19 15.58
N ALA A 181 3.15 9.19 14.81
CA ALA A 181 4.56 9.35 14.44
C ALA A 181 5.47 9.52 15.69
N ARG A 182 4.96 10.08 16.79
CA ARG A 182 5.75 10.21 18.03
C ARG A 182 6.20 8.87 18.60
N PHE A 183 5.43 7.81 18.37
CA PHE A 183 5.70 6.47 18.86
C PHE A 183 6.43 5.59 17.82
N MET A 184 6.65 6.08 16.61
CA MET A 184 7.39 5.37 15.56
C MET A 184 8.89 5.48 15.80
N VAL A 185 9.41 4.59 16.64
CA VAL A 185 10.84 4.46 16.91
C VAL A 185 11.47 3.63 15.77
N ARG A 186 12.63 4.06 15.29
CA ARG A 186 13.29 3.46 14.11
C ARG A 186 13.73 2.02 14.36
N ASP A 187 14.54 1.82 15.38
CA ASP A 187 15.20 0.54 15.66
C ASP A 187 14.96 0.15 17.14
N PRO A 188 14.73 -1.14 17.46
CA PRO A 188 14.54 -1.61 18.83
C PRO A 188 15.75 -1.35 19.71
N GLU A 189 16.95 -1.36 19.16
CA GLU A 189 18.22 -1.12 19.84
C GLU A 189 18.28 0.27 20.50
N LEU A 190 17.56 1.27 19.95
CA LEU A 190 17.45 2.60 20.54
C LEU A 190 16.70 2.61 21.89
N LEU A 191 15.96 1.53 22.19
CA LEU A 191 15.27 1.33 23.47
C LEU A 191 15.90 0.23 24.32
N GLY A 192 17.12 -0.24 23.97
CA GLY A 192 17.79 -1.32 24.66
C GLY A 192 17.13 -2.70 24.43
N LEU A 193 16.42 -2.87 23.32
CA LEU A 193 15.70 -4.11 22.96
C LEU A 193 16.33 -4.71 21.70
N GLU A 194 16.29 -6.03 21.61
CA GLU A 194 16.53 -6.76 20.36
C GLU A 194 15.21 -6.93 19.59
N THR A 195 15.35 -7.36 18.34
CA THR A 195 14.22 -7.79 17.54
C THR A 195 13.41 -8.87 18.25
N ASP A 196 12.09 -8.88 18.04
CA ASP A 196 11.13 -9.81 18.65
C ASP A 196 11.07 -9.72 20.21
N GLY A 197 11.58 -8.65 20.81
CA GLY A 197 11.45 -8.35 22.25
C GLY A 197 12.40 -9.11 23.17
N LYS A 198 13.47 -9.67 22.66
CA LYS A 198 14.57 -10.18 23.50
C LYS A 198 15.29 -9.00 24.15
N GLU A 199 15.65 -9.12 25.44
CA GLU A 199 16.55 -8.17 26.07
C GLU A 199 17.95 -8.34 25.48
N LEU A 200 18.66 -7.24 25.23
CA LEU A 200 20.05 -7.26 24.82
C LEU A 200 20.83 -8.13 25.81
N SER A 201 21.43 -9.21 25.30
CA SER A 201 22.18 -10.14 26.13
C SER A 201 23.32 -9.36 26.80
N THR A 202 23.44 -9.43 28.12
CA THR A 202 24.48 -8.82 28.96
C THR A 202 25.92 -9.22 28.55
N THR A 203 26.06 -10.20 27.68
CA THR A 203 27.34 -10.60 27.08
C THR A 203 27.98 -9.50 26.22
N HIS A 204 27.18 -8.53 25.69
CA HIS A 204 27.67 -7.37 24.94
C HIS A 204 28.19 -6.22 25.81
N GLU A 205 27.86 -6.17 27.09
CA GLU A 205 28.42 -5.17 28.02
C GLU A 205 29.89 -5.42 28.37
N GLN A 206 30.41 -6.63 28.08
CA GLN A 206 31.81 -7.00 28.34
C GLN A 206 32.73 -6.80 27.13
N LEU A 207 32.20 -6.59 25.93
CA LEU A 207 32.97 -6.20 24.75
C LEU A 207 32.91 -4.67 24.67
N GLY A 208 34.01 -4.03 24.92
CA GLY A 208 34.28 -2.61 25.13
C GLY A 208 33.36 -1.60 24.48
N LYS A 209 33.15 -0.49 25.16
CA LYS A 209 32.29 0.67 24.79
C LYS A 209 32.61 1.36 23.44
N ASP A 210 33.55 0.81 22.64
CA ASP A 210 34.04 1.39 21.39
C ASP A 210 33.66 0.59 20.12
N GLU A 211 32.92 -0.54 20.23
CA GLU A 211 32.38 -1.14 19.02
C GLU A 211 31.07 -0.42 18.63
N PRO A 212 30.98 0.08 17.38
CA PRO A 212 29.76 0.71 16.90
C PRO A 212 28.61 -0.29 17.06
N LEU A 213 27.50 0.17 17.67
CA LEU A 213 26.22 -0.55 17.72
C LEU A 213 26.07 -1.37 16.43
N HIS A 214 25.92 -2.69 16.55
CA HIS A 214 25.82 -3.59 15.41
C HIS A 214 24.94 -2.97 14.33
N GLU A 215 25.57 -2.41 13.30
CA GLU A 215 24.84 -1.89 12.15
C GLU A 215 23.97 -3.02 11.62
N ALA A 216 22.68 -2.75 11.51
CA ALA A 216 21.73 -3.73 11.01
C ALA A 216 22.25 -4.28 9.68
N THR A 217 22.53 -5.58 9.62
CA THR A 217 23.06 -6.22 8.42
C THR A 217 22.10 -6.08 7.26
N GLY A 218 22.58 -5.68 6.11
CA GLY A 218 21.74 -5.49 4.92
C GLY A 218 22.52 -4.94 3.74
N TRP A 219 21.87 -4.94 2.59
CA TRP A 219 22.37 -4.34 1.35
C TRP A 219 22.14 -2.84 1.35
N THR A 220 23.07 -2.05 0.84
CA THR A 220 22.81 -0.66 0.44
C THR A 220 21.99 -0.64 -0.85
N LEU A 221 21.30 0.47 -1.13
CA LEU A 221 20.56 0.62 -2.40
C LEU A 221 21.49 0.51 -3.62
N THR A 222 22.73 0.99 -3.52
CA THR A 222 23.72 0.93 -4.60
C THR A 222 24.13 -0.52 -4.87
N GLU A 223 24.45 -1.29 -3.85
CA GLU A 223 24.77 -2.71 -3.96
C GLU A 223 23.57 -3.51 -4.47
N ALA A 224 22.36 -3.26 -3.94
CA ALA A 224 21.16 -3.95 -4.36
C ALA A 224 20.89 -3.74 -5.86
N ARG A 225 21.02 -2.51 -6.38
CA ARG A 225 20.83 -2.18 -7.79
C ARG A 225 21.83 -2.83 -8.74
N SER A 226 23.00 -3.24 -8.28
CA SER A 226 23.98 -3.99 -9.08
C SER A 226 23.57 -5.46 -9.26
N THR A 227 22.59 -5.97 -8.49
CA THR A 227 22.15 -7.36 -8.55
C THR A 227 21.05 -7.59 -9.58
N PHE A 228 21.07 -8.72 -10.27
CA PHE A 228 19.99 -9.18 -11.14
C PHE A 228 18.67 -9.36 -10.38
N SER A 229 18.74 -9.84 -9.13
CA SER A 229 17.58 -10.05 -8.25
C SER A 229 16.78 -8.78 -8.02
N PHE A 230 17.43 -7.63 -7.89
CA PHE A 230 16.77 -6.33 -7.68
C PHE A 230 15.89 -5.95 -8.88
N TRP A 231 16.44 -6.00 -10.08
CA TRP A 231 15.70 -5.62 -11.29
C TRP A 231 14.62 -6.62 -11.64
N LEU A 232 14.89 -7.91 -11.44
CA LEU A 232 13.89 -8.95 -11.63
C LEU A 232 12.72 -8.78 -10.66
N PHE A 233 13.00 -8.46 -9.38
CA PHE A 233 11.96 -8.19 -8.40
C PHE A 233 11.16 -6.93 -8.76
N LEU A 234 11.84 -5.83 -9.16
CA LEU A 234 11.17 -4.60 -9.58
C LEU A 234 10.23 -4.85 -10.77
N LEU A 235 10.69 -5.53 -11.82
CA LEU A 235 9.88 -5.81 -13.01
C LEU A 235 8.72 -6.74 -12.70
N THR A 236 8.94 -7.79 -11.90
CA THR A 236 7.87 -8.70 -11.48
C THR A 236 6.84 -7.95 -10.65
N PHE A 237 7.29 -7.09 -9.73
CA PHE A 237 6.37 -6.32 -8.90
C PHE A 237 5.63 -5.24 -9.71
N ALA A 238 6.24 -4.68 -10.75
CA ALA A 238 5.56 -3.78 -11.69
C ALA A 238 4.43 -4.50 -12.45
N ALA A 239 4.66 -5.72 -12.91
CA ALA A 239 3.63 -6.55 -13.55
C ALA A 239 2.48 -6.89 -12.57
N ILE A 240 2.81 -7.15 -11.29
CA ILE A 240 1.80 -7.34 -10.23
C ILE A 240 0.98 -6.07 -10.05
N LEU A 241 1.62 -4.89 -9.88
CA LEU A 241 0.92 -3.63 -9.65
C LEU A 241 0.08 -3.21 -10.86
N LEU A 242 0.50 -3.54 -12.08
CA LEU A 242 -0.27 -3.27 -13.30
C LEU A 242 -1.63 -3.96 -13.28
N THR A 243 -1.71 -5.18 -12.74
CA THR A 243 -2.95 -5.95 -12.63
C THR A 243 -3.73 -5.67 -11.35
N THR A 244 -3.08 -5.08 -10.32
CA THR A 244 -3.65 -4.91 -8.97
C THR A 244 -4.74 -3.85 -8.91
N THR A 245 -4.67 -2.79 -9.70
CA THR A 245 -5.65 -1.69 -9.66
C THR A 245 -6.86 -1.95 -10.56
N ILE A 246 -6.77 -2.89 -11.48
CA ILE A 246 -7.78 -3.16 -12.51
C ILE A 246 -9.15 -3.52 -11.91
N PRO A 247 -9.28 -4.49 -10.98
CA PRO A 247 -10.59 -4.87 -10.46
C PRO A 247 -11.29 -3.75 -9.70
N PHE A 248 -10.59 -2.88 -9.00
CA PHE A 248 -11.22 -1.76 -8.30
C PHE A 248 -11.88 -0.75 -9.25
N VAL A 249 -11.35 -0.60 -10.47
CA VAL A 249 -11.86 0.33 -11.47
C VAL A 249 -12.90 -0.36 -12.39
N HIS A 250 -12.59 -1.58 -12.82
CA HIS A 250 -13.34 -2.21 -13.91
C HIS A 250 -14.39 -3.23 -13.46
N VAL A 251 -14.28 -3.84 -12.26
CA VAL A 251 -15.30 -4.81 -11.79
C VAL A 251 -16.71 -4.17 -11.64
N PRO A 252 -16.86 -2.93 -11.13
CA PRO A 252 -18.19 -2.30 -11.12
C PRO A 252 -18.78 -2.05 -12.51
N VAL A 253 -17.93 -1.74 -13.50
CA VAL A 253 -18.35 -1.56 -14.91
C VAL A 253 -18.71 -2.91 -15.53
N PHE A 254 -17.85 -3.93 -15.32
CA PHE A 254 -18.09 -5.29 -15.77
C PHE A 254 -19.40 -5.87 -15.21
N ALA A 255 -19.71 -5.61 -13.94
CA ALA A 255 -20.98 -6.00 -13.33
C ALA A 255 -22.19 -5.39 -14.09
N ARG A 256 -22.09 -4.12 -14.51
CA ARG A 256 -23.14 -3.46 -15.33
C ARG A 256 -23.24 -4.08 -16.71
N ASP A 257 -22.12 -4.40 -17.36
CA ASP A 257 -22.10 -5.06 -18.67
C ASP A 257 -22.74 -6.47 -18.59
N MET A 258 -22.69 -7.12 -17.42
CA MET A 258 -23.41 -8.37 -17.12
C MET A 258 -24.90 -8.16 -16.82
N GLY A 259 -25.43 -6.94 -16.86
CA GLY A 259 -26.81 -6.62 -16.50
C GLY A 259 -27.10 -6.59 -15.00
N LEU A 260 -26.08 -6.58 -14.15
CA LEU A 260 -26.24 -6.49 -12.70
C LEU A 260 -26.49 -5.03 -12.26
N SER A 261 -27.18 -4.87 -11.12
CA SER A 261 -27.44 -3.55 -10.55
C SER A 261 -26.13 -2.84 -10.13
N ALA A 262 -26.17 -1.50 -10.05
CA ALA A 262 -25.05 -0.71 -9.54
C ALA A 262 -24.66 -1.13 -8.10
N ILE A 263 -25.63 -1.56 -7.29
CA ILE A 263 -25.42 -2.08 -5.94
C ILE A 263 -24.59 -3.38 -6.02
N GLY A 264 -24.91 -4.29 -6.95
CA GLY A 264 -24.16 -5.54 -7.16
C GLY A 264 -22.69 -5.29 -7.49
N GLY A 265 -22.40 -4.32 -8.35
CA GLY A 265 -21.03 -3.91 -8.67
C GLY A 265 -20.28 -3.32 -7.47
N SER A 266 -20.94 -2.47 -6.68
CA SER A 266 -20.35 -1.89 -5.46
C SER A 266 -20.10 -2.94 -4.37
N MET A 267 -20.99 -3.92 -4.23
CA MET A 267 -20.80 -5.04 -3.30
C MET A 267 -19.58 -5.90 -3.65
N ALA A 268 -19.28 -6.09 -4.94
CA ALA A 268 -18.06 -6.79 -5.35
C ALA A 268 -16.79 -6.11 -4.82
N VAL A 269 -16.73 -4.76 -4.89
CA VAL A 269 -15.60 -4.00 -4.33
C VAL A 269 -15.53 -4.12 -2.79
N SER A 270 -16.69 -4.09 -2.13
CA SER A 270 -16.74 -4.29 -0.66
C SER A 270 -16.26 -5.69 -0.25
N ILE A 271 -16.60 -6.72 -1.03
CA ILE A 271 -16.11 -8.09 -0.85
C ILE A 271 -14.59 -8.14 -1.03
N CYS A 272 -14.03 -7.46 -2.06
CA CYS A 272 -12.58 -7.32 -2.20
C CYS A 272 -11.95 -6.73 -0.93
N GLY A 273 -12.51 -5.66 -0.38
CA GLY A 273 -12.03 -5.03 0.85
C GLY A 273 -12.05 -5.97 2.05
N LEU A 274 -13.16 -6.69 2.26
CA LEU A 274 -13.30 -7.66 3.35
C LEU A 274 -12.27 -8.80 3.24
N PHE A 275 -12.13 -9.39 2.06
CA PHE A 275 -11.14 -10.47 1.85
C PHE A 275 -9.71 -9.96 1.86
N ALA A 276 -9.47 -8.68 1.58
CA ALA A 276 -8.15 -8.07 1.75
C ALA A 276 -7.72 -8.01 3.22
N LEU A 277 -8.64 -7.78 4.17
CA LEU A 277 -8.35 -7.90 5.60
C LEU A 277 -7.89 -9.30 5.96
N ILE A 278 -8.65 -10.31 5.50
CA ILE A 278 -8.35 -11.72 5.76
C ILE A 278 -7.01 -12.11 5.13
N GLY A 279 -6.79 -11.73 3.87
CA GLY A 279 -5.56 -12.03 3.13
C GLY A 279 -4.32 -11.40 3.75
N SER A 280 -4.40 -10.15 4.21
CA SER A 280 -3.29 -9.45 4.84
C SER A 280 -2.77 -10.19 6.09
N ILE A 281 -3.67 -10.60 6.98
CA ILE A 281 -3.30 -11.28 8.22
C ILE A 281 -2.91 -12.73 7.95
N SER A 282 -3.71 -13.48 7.19
CA SER A 282 -3.49 -14.91 6.98
C SER A 282 -2.25 -15.21 6.15
N LEU A 283 -2.04 -14.51 5.02
CA LEU A 283 -0.84 -14.66 4.20
C LEU A 283 0.40 -14.08 4.88
N GLY A 284 0.25 -12.97 5.61
CA GLY A 284 1.30 -12.44 6.46
C GLY A 284 1.78 -13.48 7.48
N THR A 285 0.85 -14.05 8.26
CA THR A 285 1.16 -15.10 9.24
C THR A 285 1.72 -16.37 8.59
N LEU A 286 1.18 -16.77 7.43
CA LEU A 286 1.67 -17.91 6.69
C LEU A 286 3.10 -17.71 6.21
N SER A 287 3.47 -16.48 5.83
CA SER A 287 4.83 -16.15 5.40
C SER A 287 5.89 -16.38 6.49
N ASP A 288 5.50 -16.26 7.77
CA ASP A 288 6.39 -16.56 8.89
C ASP A 288 6.73 -18.06 9.00
N ARG A 289 5.89 -18.94 8.42
CA ARG A 289 6.06 -20.39 8.44
C ARG A 289 6.76 -20.92 7.19
N ILE A 290 6.29 -20.50 6.00
CA ILE A 290 6.77 -21.03 4.70
C ILE A 290 7.79 -20.11 4.02
N GLY A 291 8.04 -18.93 4.58
CA GLY A 291 8.88 -17.87 4.02
C GLY A 291 8.14 -16.94 3.06
N PRO A 292 8.57 -15.66 2.96
CA PRO A 292 7.89 -14.64 2.16
C PRO A 292 7.79 -14.98 0.67
N LYS A 293 8.81 -15.61 0.09
CA LYS A 293 8.83 -16.01 -1.32
C LYS A 293 7.68 -16.95 -1.66
N TRP A 294 7.47 -18.01 -0.88
CA TRP A 294 6.41 -18.99 -1.13
C TRP A 294 5.02 -18.43 -0.85
N ALA A 295 4.89 -17.56 0.16
CA ALA A 295 3.64 -16.87 0.45
C ALA A 295 3.24 -15.93 -0.69
N VAL A 296 4.19 -15.20 -1.31
CA VAL A 296 3.93 -14.37 -2.50
C VAL A 296 3.50 -15.26 -3.68
N LEU A 297 4.17 -16.37 -3.94
CA LEU A 297 3.77 -17.29 -5.01
C LEU A 297 2.34 -17.81 -4.81
N LEU A 298 1.98 -18.22 -3.59
CA LEU A 298 0.61 -18.62 -3.28
C LEU A 298 -0.38 -17.48 -3.52
N SER A 299 -0.05 -16.28 -3.09
CA SER A 299 -0.85 -15.07 -3.32
C SER A 299 -1.08 -14.82 -4.83
N LEU A 300 -0.03 -14.94 -5.65
CA LEU A 300 -0.13 -14.79 -7.11
C LEU A 300 -0.98 -15.89 -7.75
N CYS A 301 -0.91 -17.13 -7.26
CA CYS A 301 -1.79 -18.21 -7.72
C CYS A 301 -3.26 -17.88 -7.43
N VAL A 302 -3.56 -17.31 -6.26
CA VAL A 302 -4.93 -16.86 -5.94
C VAL A 302 -5.36 -15.71 -6.87
N GLN A 303 -4.46 -14.77 -7.19
CA GLN A 303 -4.75 -13.71 -8.16
C GLN A 303 -5.05 -14.27 -9.56
N LEU A 304 -4.28 -15.27 -10.00
CA LEU A 304 -4.53 -15.94 -11.28
C LEU A 304 -5.92 -16.58 -11.30
N VAL A 305 -6.28 -17.31 -10.25
CA VAL A 305 -7.61 -17.90 -10.09
C VAL A 305 -8.69 -16.82 -10.13
N ALA A 306 -8.49 -15.68 -9.49
CA ALA A 306 -9.44 -14.56 -9.54
C ALA A 306 -9.69 -14.06 -10.97
N PHE A 307 -8.65 -13.85 -11.79
CA PHE A 307 -8.81 -13.44 -13.17
C PHE A 307 -9.45 -14.54 -14.05
N LEU A 308 -9.15 -15.81 -13.80
CA LEU A 308 -9.82 -16.92 -14.49
C LEU A 308 -11.31 -16.99 -14.13
N ILE A 309 -11.67 -16.72 -12.86
CA ILE A 309 -13.09 -16.62 -12.45
C ILE A 309 -13.76 -15.43 -13.18
N PHE A 310 -13.14 -14.24 -13.20
CA PHE A 310 -13.70 -13.08 -13.92
C PHE A 310 -13.88 -13.37 -15.43
N LEU A 311 -12.98 -14.14 -16.04
CA LEU A 311 -13.05 -14.50 -17.46
C LEU A 311 -14.29 -15.36 -17.79
N VAL A 312 -14.72 -16.22 -16.85
CA VAL A 312 -15.86 -17.14 -17.04
C VAL A 312 -17.12 -16.67 -16.31
N ALA A 313 -17.05 -15.58 -15.56
CA ALA A 313 -18.17 -15.07 -14.77
C ALA A 313 -19.34 -14.69 -15.66
N LYS A 314 -20.53 -15.23 -15.37
CA LYS A 314 -21.81 -14.94 -16.04
C LYS A 314 -22.90 -14.54 -15.06
N ASP A 315 -22.64 -14.64 -13.79
CA ASP A 315 -23.59 -14.35 -12.72
C ASP A 315 -22.94 -13.63 -11.54
N MET A 316 -23.78 -13.18 -10.61
CA MET A 316 -23.35 -12.44 -9.43
C MET A 316 -22.47 -13.29 -8.49
N VAL A 317 -22.71 -14.58 -8.42
CA VAL A 317 -21.94 -15.49 -7.51
C VAL A 317 -20.51 -15.62 -8.01
N ALA A 318 -20.32 -15.89 -9.30
CA ALA A 318 -18.99 -15.96 -9.90
C ALA A 318 -18.24 -14.62 -9.77
N LEU A 319 -18.91 -13.47 -9.99
CA LEU A 319 -18.33 -12.15 -9.80
C LEU A 319 -17.83 -11.96 -8.36
N TYR A 320 -18.63 -12.34 -7.35
CA TYR A 320 -18.26 -12.19 -5.94
C TYR A 320 -17.15 -13.16 -5.52
N LEU A 321 -17.13 -14.37 -6.06
CA LEU A 321 -16.03 -15.31 -5.83
C LEU A 321 -14.72 -14.79 -6.42
N GLY A 322 -14.74 -14.24 -7.63
CA GLY A 322 -13.59 -13.57 -8.22
C GLY A 322 -13.12 -12.36 -7.40
N ALA A 323 -14.07 -11.55 -6.92
CA ALA A 323 -13.79 -10.41 -6.07
C ALA A 323 -13.18 -10.83 -4.71
N ALA A 324 -13.68 -11.89 -4.10
CA ALA A 324 -13.15 -12.44 -2.85
C ALA A 324 -11.71 -12.97 -3.03
N ALA A 325 -11.47 -13.76 -4.07
CA ALA A 325 -10.13 -14.27 -4.39
C ALA A 325 -9.15 -13.13 -4.69
N PHE A 326 -9.57 -12.15 -5.48
CA PHE A 326 -8.75 -10.97 -5.77
C PHE A 326 -8.45 -10.15 -4.51
N GLY A 327 -9.46 -9.90 -3.67
CA GLY A 327 -9.29 -9.21 -2.40
C GLY A 327 -8.28 -9.91 -1.50
N TYR A 328 -8.38 -11.23 -1.36
CA TYR A 328 -7.45 -12.03 -0.58
C TYR A 328 -5.99 -11.88 -1.05
N PHE A 329 -5.77 -11.92 -2.37
CA PHE A 329 -4.46 -11.59 -2.97
C PHE A 329 -4.02 -10.17 -2.62
N TYR A 330 -4.89 -9.17 -2.81
CA TYR A 330 -4.56 -7.76 -2.64
C TYR A 330 -4.07 -7.44 -1.22
N GLY A 331 -4.79 -7.93 -0.21
CA GLY A 331 -4.36 -7.78 1.18
C GLY A 331 -3.06 -8.52 1.47
N GLY A 332 -2.92 -9.73 0.95
CA GLY A 332 -1.70 -10.51 1.09
C GLY A 332 -0.47 -9.83 0.52
N ILE A 333 -0.51 -9.36 -0.72
CA ILE A 333 0.65 -8.72 -1.35
C ILE A 333 1.05 -7.43 -0.63
N ALA A 334 0.11 -6.71 -0.02
CA ALA A 334 0.40 -5.52 0.76
C ALA A 334 1.26 -5.79 2.01
N SER A 335 1.12 -6.95 2.64
CA SER A 335 1.95 -7.37 3.77
C SER A 335 3.21 -8.13 3.34
N LEU A 336 3.14 -8.88 2.25
CA LEU A 336 4.23 -9.74 1.78
C LEU A 336 5.34 -8.97 1.07
N PHE A 337 5.02 -7.86 0.39
CA PHE A 337 6.02 -7.04 -0.29
C PHE A 337 7.13 -6.55 0.67
N PRO A 338 6.81 -5.86 1.78
CA PRO A 338 7.84 -5.42 2.71
C PRO A 338 8.54 -6.58 3.42
N ALA A 339 7.84 -7.69 3.68
CA ALA A 339 8.45 -8.90 4.23
C ALA A 339 9.52 -9.46 3.29
N LEU A 340 9.23 -9.49 1.98
CA LEU A 340 10.16 -9.98 0.97
C LEU A 340 11.36 -9.05 0.78
N VAL A 341 11.17 -7.72 0.82
CA VAL A 341 12.29 -6.76 0.81
C VAL A 341 13.23 -7.03 1.97
N GLY A 342 12.69 -7.25 3.17
CA GLY A 342 13.47 -7.56 4.36
C GLY A 342 14.16 -8.93 4.30
N ASP A 343 13.58 -9.93 3.62
CA ASP A 343 14.18 -11.28 3.44
C ASP A 343 15.30 -11.27 2.39
N LEU A 344 15.13 -10.53 1.29
CA LEU A 344 16.10 -10.49 0.20
C LEU A 344 17.29 -9.57 0.48
N PHE A 345 17.05 -8.38 1.03
CA PHE A 345 18.05 -7.32 1.13
C PHE A 345 18.41 -6.93 2.56
N GLY A 346 17.77 -7.54 3.56
CA GLY A 346 18.00 -7.23 4.97
C GLY A 346 17.27 -5.95 5.42
N ARG A 347 17.48 -5.57 6.69
CA ARG A 347 16.71 -4.49 7.35
C ARG A 347 17.39 -3.11 7.34
N ALA A 348 18.71 -3.06 7.11
CA ALA A 348 19.49 -1.83 7.28
C ALA A 348 19.01 -0.66 6.40
N HIS A 349 18.82 -0.92 5.11
CA HIS A 349 18.36 0.07 4.12
C HIS A 349 17.06 -0.35 3.44
N ALA A 350 16.21 -1.07 4.17
CA ALA A 350 14.94 -1.59 3.64
C ALA A 350 14.01 -0.47 3.14
N GLY A 351 14.04 0.71 3.76
CA GLY A 351 13.30 1.89 3.33
C GLY A 351 13.72 2.36 1.93
N ALA A 352 15.03 2.56 1.70
CA ALA A 352 15.54 3.00 0.41
C ALA A 352 15.28 1.98 -0.70
N ILE A 353 15.51 0.69 -0.44
CA ILE A 353 15.31 -0.39 -1.41
C ILE A 353 13.81 -0.59 -1.69
N GLY A 354 13.00 -0.71 -0.63
CA GLY A 354 11.56 -0.90 -0.76
C GLY A 354 10.88 0.31 -1.43
N GLY A 355 11.28 1.53 -1.07
CA GLY A 355 10.79 2.76 -1.70
C GLY A 355 11.11 2.82 -3.19
N PHE A 356 12.35 2.44 -3.59
CA PHE A 356 12.74 2.42 -5.00
C PHE A 356 11.94 1.38 -5.80
N ILE A 357 11.80 0.16 -5.27
CA ILE A 357 11.05 -0.90 -5.95
C ILE A 357 9.56 -0.54 -6.01
N PHE A 358 8.95 -0.10 -4.90
CA PHE A 358 7.53 0.24 -4.84
C PHE A 358 7.19 1.43 -5.75
N GLY A 359 7.96 2.51 -5.67
CA GLY A 359 7.75 3.70 -6.49
C GLY A 359 7.98 3.45 -7.98
N GLY A 360 9.11 2.79 -8.33
CA GLY A 360 9.42 2.42 -9.70
C GLY A 360 8.40 1.46 -10.32
N ALA A 361 8.04 0.41 -9.59
CA ALA A 361 7.01 -0.54 -9.99
C ALA A 361 5.63 0.13 -10.09
N GLY A 362 5.31 1.05 -9.17
CA GLY A 362 4.04 1.78 -9.16
C GLY A 362 3.86 2.70 -10.37
N ILE A 363 4.91 3.41 -10.79
CA ILE A 363 4.89 4.23 -12.00
C ILE A 363 4.62 3.36 -13.24
N LEU A 364 5.28 2.21 -13.35
CA LEU A 364 5.05 1.26 -14.44
C LEU A 364 3.66 0.62 -14.36
N GLY A 365 3.20 0.28 -13.15
CA GLY A 365 1.91 -0.36 -12.92
C GLY A 365 0.69 0.55 -13.11
N ALA A 366 0.88 1.87 -13.04
CA ALA A 366 -0.22 2.85 -13.15
C ALA A 366 -0.97 2.81 -14.48
N TRP A 367 -0.37 2.24 -15.53
CA TRP A 367 -0.98 2.11 -16.85
C TRP A 367 -2.03 0.99 -16.97
N GLY A 368 -2.10 0.09 -15.96
CA GLY A 368 -2.99 -1.09 -16.01
C GLY A 368 -4.44 -0.77 -16.35
N PRO A 369 -5.14 0.08 -15.60
CA PRO A 369 -6.54 0.41 -15.87
C PRO A 369 -6.75 1.04 -17.26
N ALA A 370 -5.82 1.89 -17.71
CA ALA A 370 -5.91 2.52 -19.03
C ALA A 370 -5.81 1.49 -20.17
N VAL A 371 -4.91 0.52 -20.05
CA VAL A 371 -4.76 -0.59 -21.04
C VAL A 371 -6.02 -1.44 -21.10
N VAL A 372 -6.59 -1.81 -19.94
CA VAL A 372 -7.81 -2.61 -19.87
C VAL A 372 -9.02 -1.83 -20.40
N GLY A 373 -9.12 -0.52 -20.05
CA GLY A 373 -10.15 0.35 -20.59
C GLY A 373 -10.11 0.44 -22.11
N TYR A 374 -8.92 0.64 -22.68
CA TYR A 374 -8.73 0.65 -24.14
C TYR A 374 -9.15 -0.66 -24.80
N LEU A 375 -8.71 -1.81 -24.25
CA LEU A 375 -9.10 -3.12 -24.79
C LEU A 375 -10.62 -3.33 -24.76
N ARG A 376 -11.26 -2.94 -23.65
CA ARG A 376 -12.72 -3.01 -23.53
C ARG A 376 -13.44 -2.13 -24.55
N ASP A 377 -12.95 -0.92 -24.81
CA ASP A 377 -13.54 0.00 -25.78
C ASP A 377 -13.40 -0.49 -27.23
N VAL A 378 -12.29 -1.18 -27.54
CA VAL A 378 -12.05 -1.78 -28.87
C VAL A 378 -12.86 -3.05 -29.08
N ASP A 379 -12.90 -3.94 -28.08
CA ASP A 379 -13.51 -5.27 -28.20
C ASP A 379 -15.00 -5.31 -27.85
N GLY A 380 -15.49 -4.31 -27.12
CA GLY A 380 -16.86 -4.26 -26.60
C GLY A 380 -17.08 -5.13 -25.35
N ASP A 381 -16.11 -5.94 -24.94
CA ASP A 381 -16.16 -6.79 -23.76
C ASP A 381 -14.83 -6.82 -22.98
N TYR A 382 -14.82 -7.48 -21.81
CA TYR A 382 -13.64 -7.60 -20.96
C TYR A 382 -12.81 -8.87 -21.18
N ARG A 383 -13.19 -9.75 -22.12
CA ARG A 383 -12.60 -11.08 -22.26
C ARG A 383 -11.09 -11.02 -22.54
N ARG A 384 -10.67 -10.24 -23.55
CA ARG A 384 -9.23 -10.08 -23.87
C ARG A 384 -8.48 -9.40 -22.76
N ALA A 385 -9.09 -8.44 -22.08
CA ALA A 385 -8.48 -7.75 -20.95
C ALA A 385 -8.18 -8.72 -19.79
N PHE A 386 -9.13 -9.59 -19.42
CA PHE A 386 -8.91 -10.57 -18.35
C PHE A 386 -7.93 -11.68 -18.77
N ILE A 387 -7.90 -12.09 -20.05
CA ILE A 387 -6.87 -13.01 -20.57
C ILE A 387 -5.48 -12.36 -20.44
N LEU A 388 -5.32 -11.11 -20.85
CA LEU A 388 -4.05 -10.39 -20.72
C LEU A 388 -3.61 -10.32 -19.24
N CYS A 389 -4.52 -9.97 -18.32
CA CYS A 389 -4.23 -9.96 -16.89
C CYS A 389 -3.80 -11.33 -16.38
N ALA A 390 -4.50 -12.40 -16.75
CA ALA A 390 -4.15 -13.77 -16.35
C ALA A 390 -2.76 -14.17 -16.89
N LEU A 391 -2.44 -13.85 -18.15
CA LEU A 391 -1.11 -14.09 -18.74
C LEU A 391 -0.01 -13.30 -18.02
N MET A 392 -0.26 -12.03 -17.68
CA MET A 392 0.70 -11.21 -16.93
C MET A 392 0.96 -11.77 -15.53
N VAL A 393 -0.09 -12.23 -14.83
CA VAL A 393 0.07 -12.89 -13.53
C VAL A 393 0.82 -14.22 -13.67
N ALA A 394 0.51 -15.04 -14.68
CA ALA A 394 1.24 -16.28 -14.93
C ALA A 394 2.73 -16.01 -15.26
N CYS A 395 3.03 -14.98 -16.05
CA CYS A 395 4.40 -14.53 -16.28
C CYS A 395 5.07 -14.07 -14.99
N SER A 396 4.36 -13.31 -14.15
CA SER A 396 4.87 -12.89 -12.83
C SER A 396 5.20 -14.08 -11.93
N ILE A 397 4.35 -15.13 -11.92
CA ILE A 397 4.62 -16.37 -11.19
C ILE A 397 5.91 -17.04 -11.72
N ALA A 398 6.06 -17.17 -13.05
CA ALA A 398 7.23 -17.79 -13.65
C ALA A 398 8.52 -17.02 -13.33
N LEU A 399 8.50 -15.69 -13.45
CA LEU A 399 9.63 -14.82 -13.11
C LEU A 399 9.97 -14.91 -11.61
N PHE A 400 8.95 -14.97 -10.76
CA PHE A 400 9.13 -15.04 -9.31
C PHE A 400 9.69 -16.38 -8.84
N LEU A 401 9.37 -17.48 -9.52
CA LEU A 401 9.98 -18.79 -9.26
C LEU A 401 11.50 -18.75 -9.47
N VAL A 402 11.95 -18.06 -10.52
CA VAL A 402 13.37 -17.94 -10.89
C VAL A 402 14.09 -16.89 -10.02
N LEU A 403 13.37 -16.05 -9.24
CA LEU A 403 13.97 -14.99 -8.44
C LEU A 403 15.04 -15.57 -7.46
N PRO A 404 16.34 -15.31 -7.70
CA PRO A 404 17.40 -15.81 -6.85
C PRO A 404 17.55 -14.91 -5.60
N ARG A 405 18.11 -15.48 -4.53
CA ARG A 405 18.61 -14.63 -3.43
C ARG A 405 19.86 -13.89 -3.89
N PRO A 406 19.96 -12.57 -3.64
CA PRO A 406 21.13 -11.82 -4.03
C PRO A 406 22.38 -12.38 -3.29
N LYS A 407 23.47 -12.59 -4.03
CA LYS A 407 24.76 -12.99 -3.47
C LYS A 407 25.66 -11.78 -3.45
N ARG A 408 26.39 -11.57 -2.34
CA ARG A 408 27.52 -10.63 -2.33
C ARG A 408 28.68 -11.32 -3.03
N ASP A 409 29.22 -10.68 -4.05
CA ASP A 409 30.51 -11.07 -4.61
C ASP A 409 31.54 -10.82 -3.49
N THR A 410 32.10 -11.89 -2.96
CA THR A 410 33.13 -11.90 -1.92
C THR A 410 34.45 -11.44 -2.49
#